data_2c1d31700cfe2f59859771e9037e570f
#
_entry.id   2c1d31700cfe2f59859771e9037e570f
#
_cell.length_a   1.000
_cell.length_b   1.000
_cell.length_c   1.000
_cell.angle_alpha   90.00
_cell.angle_beta   90.00
_cell.angle_gamma   90.00
#
_symmetry.space_group_name_H-M   'P 1'
#
loop_
_entity.id
_entity.type
_entity.pdbx_description
1 polymer ?
#
loop_
_entity_poly.entity_id
_entity_poly.type
_entity_poly.pdbx_seq_one_letter_code
_entity_poly.pdbx_strand_id
1 'polypeptide(L)'
;MKITVAKSAGFCFGVSGAVKAALETPGERVTLGQLIHNDHVNDKLRSAGVGTIDSLSEYKSGTVIIRSHGVGEAVYRELEERRIPYVDATCPFVKKIHGIIKRSYDAGKKIVVIGGKDHPEVVGHIGWCNGEALAA
;
A
#
# COMPACT_ATOMS: atom_id res chain seq x y z
N MET A 1 17.34 -27.66 23.65
CA MET A 1 16.23 -27.39 22.69
C MET A 1 16.84 -27.25 21.29
N LYS A 2 16.32 -27.95 20.28
CA LYS A 2 16.78 -27.83 18.88
C LYS A 2 15.83 -26.89 18.13
N ILE A 3 16.36 -25.77 17.61
CA ILE A 3 15.58 -24.81 16.79
C ILE A 3 15.97 -25.03 15.33
N THR A 4 14.98 -25.17 14.48
CA THR A 4 15.19 -25.28 13.03
C THR A 4 14.45 -24.15 12.34
N VAL A 5 15.17 -23.31 11.57
CA VAL A 5 14.60 -22.22 10.79
C VAL A 5 14.29 -22.75 9.39
N ALA A 6 13.07 -22.50 8.88
CA ALA A 6 12.68 -22.90 7.53
C ALA A 6 13.56 -22.17 6.49
N LYS A 7 13.93 -22.86 5.40
CA LYS A 7 14.76 -22.28 4.32
C LYS A 7 14.11 -21.08 3.65
N SER A 8 12.78 -21.03 3.63
CA SER A 8 11.95 -19.95 3.08
C SER A 8 11.47 -18.94 4.13
N ALA A 9 12.04 -18.96 5.35
CA ALA A 9 11.68 -18.01 6.39
C ALA A 9 12.07 -16.58 5.98
N GLY A 10 11.14 -15.65 6.12
CA GLY A 10 11.35 -14.24 5.79
C GLY A 10 10.13 -13.62 5.13
N PHE A 11 10.29 -12.38 4.68
CA PHE A 11 9.25 -11.67 3.95
C PHE A 11 9.16 -12.15 2.50
N CYS A 12 7.94 -12.14 1.95
CA CYS A 12 7.76 -12.32 0.51
C CYS A 12 8.39 -11.14 -0.26
N PHE A 13 8.61 -11.32 -1.56
CA PHE A 13 9.25 -10.29 -2.40
C PHE A 13 8.49 -8.96 -2.40
N GLY A 14 7.14 -8.96 -2.30
CA GLY A 14 6.33 -7.75 -2.24
C GLY A 14 6.60 -6.93 -0.98
N VAL A 15 6.63 -7.58 0.19
CA VAL A 15 6.97 -6.95 1.46
C VAL A 15 8.42 -6.48 1.48
N SER A 16 9.36 -7.35 1.04
CA SER A 16 10.78 -6.98 0.97
C SER A 16 11.01 -5.78 0.05
N GLY A 17 10.33 -5.74 -1.09
CA GLY A 17 10.39 -4.62 -2.03
C GLY A 17 9.86 -3.32 -1.44
N ALA A 18 8.75 -3.37 -0.72
CA ALA A 18 8.16 -2.20 -0.07
C ALA A 18 9.08 -1.63 1.04
N VAL A 19 9.63 -2.50 1.89
CA VAL A 19 10.57 -2.09 2.95
C VAL A 19 11.83 -1.49 2.34
N LYS A 20 12.38 -2.11 1.29
CA LYS A 20 13.54 -1.60 0.56
C LYS A 20 13.24 -0.22 -0.02
N ALA A 21 12.13 -0.05 -0.73
CA ALA A 21 11.73 1.24 -1.30
C ALA A 21 11.63 2.34 -0.24
N ALA A 22 11.01 2.05 0.91
CA ALA A 22 10.89 3.01 2.00
C ALA A 22 12.24 3.40 2.63
N LEU A 23 13.20 2.47 2.72
CA LEU A 23 14.53 2.74 3.29
C LEU A 23 15.46 3.44 2.29
N GLU A 24 15.40 3.11 1.00
CA GLU A 24 16.31 3.60 -0.03
C GLU A 24 15.84 4.90 -0.72
N THR A 25 14.58 5.29 -0.56
CA THR A 25 14.09 6.58 -1.08
C THR A 25 14.86 7.72 -0.41
N PRO A 26 15.54 8.59 -1.17
CA PRO A 26 16.34 9.67 -0.60
C PRO A 26 15.49 10.79 -0.02
N GLY A 27 16.07 11.52 0.92
CA GLY A 27 15.46 12.71 1.53
C GLY A 27 14.38 12.39 2.56
N GLU A 28 13.54 13.37 2.83
CA GLU A 28 12.38 13.21 3.71
C GLU A 28 11.33 12.31 3.05
N ARG A 29 10.79 11.39 3.80
CA ARG A 29 9.85 10.40 3.31
C ARG A 29 8.83 10.00 4.36
N VAL A 30 7.61 9.78 3.92
CA VAL A 30 6.49 9.36 4.77
C VAL A 30 5.72 8.23 4.11
N THR A 31 5.30 7.23 4.88
CA THR A 31 4.39 6.19 4.38
C THR A 31 2.94 6.64 4.52
N LEU A 32 2.11 6.34 3.54
CA LEU A 32 0.66 6.56 3.62
C LEU A 32 0.01 5.33 4.27
N GLY A 33 -0.25 5.45 5.57
CA GLY A 33 -0.58 4.35 6.47
C GLY A 33 0.64 3.48 6.78
N GLN A 34 0.45 2.46 7.63
CA GLN A 34 1.50 1.48 7.92
C GLN A 34 1.94 0.78 6.64
N LEU A 35 3.26 0.70 6.41
CA LEU A 35 3.81 0.09 5.21
C LEU A 35 3.41 -1.38 5.06
N ILE A 36 3.46 -2.10 6.18
CA ILE A 36 3.05 -3.51 6.32
C ILE A 36 2.47 -3.72 7.73
N HIS A 37 1.72 -4.81 7.92
CA HIS A 37 1.21 -5.22 9.24
C HIS A 37 2.30 -5.92 10.06
N ASN A 38 3.33 -5.17 10.47
CA ASN A 38 4.41 -5.67 11.33
C ASN A 38 5.03 -4.50 12.11
N ASP A 39 4.73 -4.42 13.40
CA ASP A 39 5.14 -3.31 14.25
C ASP A 39 6.67 -3.18 14.34
N HIS A 40 7.39 -4.30 14.43
CA HIS A 40 8.86 -4.28 14.50
C HIS A 40 9.47 -3.63 13.24
N VAL A 41 8.91 -3.90 12.06
CA VAL A 41 9.36 -3.28 10.81
C VAL A 41 8.99 -1.80 10.77
N ASN A 42 7.77 -1.45 11.18
CA ASN A 42 7.33 -0.05 11.23
C ASN A 42 8.17 0.76 12.23
N ASP A 43 8.55 0.18 13.38
CA ASP A 43 9.48 0.81 14.34
C ASP A 43 10.88 1.00 13.74
N LYS A 44 11.38 0.02 13.01
CA LYS A 44 12.66 0.14 12.30
C LYS A 44 12.63 1.25 11.24
N LEU A 45 11.54 1.36 10.48
CA LEU A 45 11.34 2.44 9.50
C LEU A 45 11.32 3.81 10.19
N ARG A 46 10.59 3.93 11.30
CA ARG A 46 10.54 5.15 12.11
C ARG A 46 11.91 5.53 12.63
N SER A 47 12.70 4.56 13.14
CA SER A 47 14.08 4.78 13.60
C SER A 47 15.02 5.20 12.48
N ALA A 48 14.71 4.84 11.23
CA ALA A 48 15.43 5.26 10.03
C ALA A 48 14.93 6.60 9.46
N GLY A 49 14.07 7.32 10.17
CA GLY A 49 13.54 8.64 9.77
C GLY A 49 12.41 8.58 8.74
N VAL A 50 11.75 7.42 8.59
CA VAL A 50 10.55 7.31 7.75
C VAL A 50 9.33 7.64 8.61
N GLY A 51 8.64 8.73 8.29
CA GLY A 51 7.39 9.13 8.93
C GLY A 51 6.20 8.27 8.48
N THR A 52 5.07 8.42 9.15
CA THR A 52 3.79 7.82 8.74
C THR A 52 2.70 8.87 8.85
N ILE A 53 1.85 8.94 7.83
CA ILE A 53 0.63 9.76 7.79
C ILE A 53 -0.55 8.87 7.45
N ASP A 54 -1.71 9.14 7.99
CA ASP A 54 -2.91 8.34 7.71
C ASP A 54 -3.70 8.86 6.50
N SER A 55 -3.51 10.14 6.18
CA SER A 55 -4.18 10.82 5.07
C SER A 55 -3.25 11.82 4.39
N LEU A 56 -3.45 12.07 3.09
CA LEU A 56 -2.74 13.12 2.36
C LEU A 56 -3.04 14.54 2.88
N SER A 57 -4.11 14.72 3.68
CA SER A 57 -4.35 15.99 4.38
C SER A 57 -3.28 16.32 5.43
N GLU A 58 -2.57 15.32 5.94
CA GLU A 58 -1.47 15.48 6.90
C GLU A 58 -0.11 15.71 6.23
N TYR A 59 -0.05 15.56 4.89
CA TYR A 59 1.20 15.72 4.15
C TYR A 59 1.74 17.14 4.25
N LYS A 60 3.01 17.24 4.60
CA LYS A 60 3.74 18.52 4.69
C LYS A 60 4.83 18.63 3.63
N SER A 61 5.68 17.63 3.54
CA SER A 61 6.85 17.61 2.65
C SER A 61 7.40 16.20 2.45
N GLY A 62 8.33 16.05 1.53
CA GLY A 62 9.05 14.82 1.27
C GLY A 62 8.37 13.92 0.22
N THR A 63 8.79 12.68 0.13
CA THR A 63 8.26 11.67 -0.79
C THR A 63 7.27 10.76 -0.07
N VAL A 64 6.07 10.61 -0.62
CA VAL A 64 5.06 9.68 -0.09
C VAL A 64 5.37 8.27 -0.59
N ILE A 65 5.42 7.31 0.33
CA ILE A 65 5.57 5.88 0.00
C ILE A 65 4.19 5.22 0.11
N ILE A 66 3.66 4.76 -1.00
CA ILE A 66 2.42 3.99 -1.00
C ILE A 66 2.71 2.59 -0.47
N ARG A 67 1.95 2.16 0.53
CA ARG A 67 2.12 0.88 1.24
C ARG A 67 1.93 -0.34 0.33
N SER A 68 2.42 -1.50 0.78
CA SER A 68 2.36 -2.76 0.04
C SER A 68 0.93 -3.22 -0.32
N HIS A 69 -0.06 -2.85 0.47
CA HIS A 69 -1.49 -3.16 0.26
C HIS A 69 -2.13 -2.34 -0.87
N GLY A 70 -1.43 -1.32 -1.36
CA GLY A 70 -1.96 -0.36 -2.32
C GLY A 70 -2.99 0.60 -1.72
N VAL A 71 -3.49 1.45 -2.58
CA VAL A 71 -4.51 2.46 -2.29
C VAL A 71 -5.50 2.54 -3.46
N GLY A 72 -6.64 3.20 -3.26
CA GLY A 72 -7.61 3.44 -4.33
C GLY A 72 -7.12 4.46 -5.37
N GLU A 73 -7.72 4.43 -6.56
CA GLU A 73 -7.36 5.30 -7.70
C GLU A 73 -7.40 6.80 -7.36
N ALA A 74 -8.34 7.22 -6.50
CA ALA A 74 -8.47 8.62 -6.10
C ALA A 74 -7.21 9.16 -5.39
N VAL A 75 -6.49 8.32 -4.64
CA VAL A 75 -5.25 8.71 -3.97
C VAL A 75 -4.16 9.05 -4.98
N TYR A 76 -4.03 8.25 -6.05
CA TYR A 76 -3.07 8.55 -7.13
C TYR A 76 -3.40 9.87 -7.82
N ARG A 77 -4.69 10.11 -8.12
CA ARG A 77 -5.14 11.39 -8.71
C ARG A 77 -4.79 12.57 -7.81
N GLU A 78 -5.06 12.47 -6.50
CA GLU A 78 -4.74 13.53 -5.55
C GLU A 78 -3.22 13.79 -5.48
N LEU A 79 -2.38 12.74 -5.47
CA LEU A 79 -0.92 12.88 -5.50
C LEU A 79 -0.46 13.63 -6.76
N GLU A 80 -1.02 13.30 -7.91
CA GLU A 80 -0.69 13.92 -9.20
C GLU A 80 -1.17 15.38 -9.28
N GLU A 81 -2.44 15.66 -8.91
CA GLU A 81 -3.03 17.00 -8.90
C GLU A 81 -2.27 17.95 -7.97
N ARG A 82 -1.88 17.48 -6.80
CA ARG A 82 -1.10 18.24 -5.82
C ARG A 82 0.40 18.23 -6.10
N ARG A 83 0.86 17.52 -7.15
CA ARG A 83 2.27 17.36 -7.51
C ARG A 83 3.12 16.84 -6.35
N ILE A 84 2.58 15.94 -5.55
CA ILE A 84 3.27 15.31 -4.45
C ILE A 84 4.16 14.19 -5.02
N PRO A 85 5.49 14.22 -4.77
CA PRO A 85 6.35 13.12 -5.19
C PRO A 85 5.99 11.86 -4.42
N TYR A 86 5.91 10.73 -5.13
CA TYR A 86 5.61 9.45 -4.49
C TYR A 86 6.37 8.29 -5.10
N VAL A 87 6.57 7.26 -4.27
CA VAL A 87 7.05 5.93 -4.66
C VAL A 87 5.95 4.92 -4.40
N ASP A 88 5.53 4.23 -5.44
CA ASP A 88 4.49 3.22 -5.33
C ASP A 88 5.09 1.85 -4.99
N ALA A 89 5.09 1.52 -3.69
CA ALA A 89 5.57 0.25 -3.17
C ALA A 89 4.46 -0.83 -3.07
N THR A 90 3.34 -0.64 -3.76
CA THR A 90 2.26 -1.62 -3.85
C THR A 90 2.78 -2.94 -4.41
N CYS A 91 2.45 -4.04 -3.77
CA CYS A 91 2.80 -5.38 -4.24
C CYS A 91 2.32 -5.60 -5.68
N PRO A 92 3.15 -6.11 -6.61
CA PRO A 92 2.76 -6.34 -8.00
C PRO A 92 1.51 -7.21 -8.17
N PHE A 93 1.27 -8.16 -7.26
CA PHE A 93 0.04 -8.96 -7.27
C PHE A 93 -1.19 -8.11 -6.94
N VAL A 94 -1.08 -7.20 -5.97
CA VAL A 94 -2.15 -6.26 -5.63
C VAL A 94 -2.42 -5.32 -6.80
N LYS A 95 -1.38 -4.77 -7.44
CA LYS A 95 -1.54 -3.96 -8.67
C LYS A 95 -2.27 -4.70 -9.78
N LYS A 96 -1.96 -5.99 -9.96
CA LYS A 96 -2.67 -6.83 -10.94
C LYS A 96 -4.16 -6.94 -10.63
N ILE A 97 -4.52 -7.11 -9.36
CA ILE A 97 -5.92 -7.16 -8.91
C ILE A 97 -6.60 -5.81 -9.17
N HIS A 98 -5.96 -4.68 -8.81
CA HIS A 98 -6.46 -3.34 -9.10
C HIS A 98 -6.79 -3.18 -10.60
N GLY A 99 -5.88 -3.59 -11.48
CA GLY A 99 -6.11 -3.53 -12.93
C GLY A 99 -7.25 -4.43 -13.41
N ILE A 100 -7.48 -5.58 -12.77
CA ILE A 100 -8.62 -6.46 -13.08
C ILE A 100 -9.92 -5.79 -12.65
N ILE A 101 -9.97 -5.26 -11.43
CA ILE A 101 -11.14 -4.56 -10.89
C ILE A 101 -11.51 -3.38 -11.81
N LYS A 102 -10.55 -2.51 -12.10
CA LYS A 102 -10.77 -1.32 -12.94
C LYS A 102 -11.35 -1.70 -14.30
N ARG A 103 -10.71 -2.62 -15.03
CA ARG A 103 -11.21 -3.06 -16.35
C ARG A 103 -12.59 -3.70 -16.27
N SER A 104 -12.87 -4.47 -15.21
CA SER A 104 -14.17 -5.12 -15.04
C SER A 104 -15.26 -4.11 -14.74
N TYR A 105 -14.95 -3.14 -13.88
CA TYR A 105 -15.86 -2.05 -13.54
C TYR A 105 -16.16 -1.18 -14.77
N ASP A 106 -15.14 -0.77 -15.52
CA ASP A 106 -15.29 0.02 -16.74
C ASP A 106 -16.10 -0.73 -17.83
N ALA A 107 -16.08 -2.06 -17.81
CA ALA A 107 -16.93 -2.90 -18.64
C ALA A 107 -18.37 -3.10 -18.09
N GLY A 108 -18.77 -2.35 -17.06
CA GLY A 108 -20.10 -2.38 -16.45
C GLY A 108 -20.39 -3.61 -15.58
N LYS A 109 -19.36 -4.36 -15.18
CA LYS A 109 -19.53 -5.52 -14.29
C LYS A 109 -19.68 -5.09 -12.83
N LYS A 110 -20.50 -5.81 -12.08
CA LYS A 110 -20.57 -5.67 -10.64
C LYS A 110 -19.35 -6.31 -10.01
N ILE A 111 -18.76 -5.63 -9.04
CA ILE A 111 -17.56 -6.08 -8.30
C ILE A 111 -17.96 -6.57 -6.92
N VAL A 112 -17.50 -7.76 -6.56
CA VAL A 112 -17.61 -8.30 -5.20
C VAL A 112 -16.20 -8.57 -4.71
N VAL A 113 -15.87 -8.02 -3.54
CA VAL A 113 -14.60 -8.25 -2.84
C VAL A 113 -14.88 -9.05 -1.59
N ILE A 114 -14.29 -10.25 -1.49
CA ILE A 114 -14.44 -11.10 -0.30
C ILE A 114 -13.30 -10.78 0.66
N GLY A 115 -13.62 -10.25 1.84
CA GLY A 115 -12.63 -9.88 2.86
C GLY A 115 -13.17 -8.87 3.87
N GLY A 116 -12.43 -8.63 4.94
CA GLY A 116 -12.80 -7.64 5.96
C GLY A 116 -12.90 -6.23 5.34
N LYS A 117 -14.07 -5.63 5.41
CA LYS A 117 -14.39 -4.33 4.76
C LYS A 117 -13.42 -3.20 5.14
N ASP A 118 -12.86 -3.24 6.35
CA ASP A 118 -11.96 -2.22 6.88
C ASP A 118 -10.48 -2.59 6.66
N HIS A 119 -10.20 -3.77 6.05
CA HIS A 119 -8.83 -4.16 5.74
C HIS A 119 -8.25 -3.23 4.66
N PRO A 120 -7.03 -2.70 4.83
CA PRO A 120 -6.42 -1.73 3.91
C PRO A 120 -6.39 -2.17 2.45
N GLU A 121 -6.17 -3.46 2.18
CA GLU A 121 -6.16 -4.00 0.82
C GLU A 121 -7.56 -4.02 0.20
N VAL A 122 -8.59 -4.38 1.00
CA VAL A 122 -10.00 -4.36 0.55
C VAL A 122 -10.44 -2.93 0.26
N VAL A 123 -10.12 -1.98 1.14
CA VAL A 123 -10.37 -0.54 0.92
C VAL A 123 -9.69 -0.07 -0.37
N GLY A 124 -8.42 -0.46 -0.59
CA GLY A 124 -7.71 -0.19 -1.82
C GLY A 124 -8.44 -0.74 -3.04
N HIS A 125 -8.85 -2.00 -3.03
CA HIS A 125 -9.58 -2.65 -4.12
C HIS A 125 -10.90 -1.95 -4.45
N ILE A 126 -11.69 -1.62 -3.43
CA ILE A 126 -12.97 -0.90 -3.59
C ILE A 126 -12.74 0.48 -4.22
N GLY A 127 -11.64 1.14 -3.90
CA GLY A 127 -11.27 2.42 -4.48
C GLY A 127 -10.99 2.40 -6.00
N TRP A 128 -10.81 1.22 -6.61
CA TRP A 128 -10.62 1.07 -8.05
C TRP A 128 -11.93 0.85 -8.83
N CYS A 129 -13.07 0.87 -8.14
CA CYS A 129 -14.40 0.87 -8.73
C CYS A 129 -15.30 1.96 -8.10
N ASN A 130 -14.73 3.12 -7.82
CA ASN A 130 -15.42 4.30 -7.26
C ASN A 130 -16.21 4.04 -5.96
N GLY A 131 -15.83 3.03 -5.19
CA GLY A 131 -16.56 2.65 -3.98
C GLY A 131 -17.78 1.76 -4.22
N GLU A 132 -18.05 1.36 -5.45
CA GLU A 132 -19.29 0.64 -5.83
C GLU A 132 -19.19 -0.89 -5.70
N ALA A 133 -18.12 -1.42 -5.08
CA ALA A 133 -18.02 -2.85 -4.82
C ALA A 133 -18.81 -3.25 -3.57
N LEU A 134 -19.37 -4.47 -3.61
CA LEU A 134 -19.85 -5.15 -2.42
C LEU A 134 -18.68 -5.82 -1.71
N ALA A 135 -18.44 -5.48 -0.44
CA ALA A 135 -17.52 -6.21 0.43
C ALA A 135 -18.32 -7.26 1.24
N ALA A 136 -17.89 -8.53 1.20
CA ALA A 136 -18.54 -9.65 1.87
C ALA A 136 -17.53 -10.48 2.68
#